data_b58e7ec56a3d95f068cd29ac6beb9e65
#
_entry.id   b58e7ec56a3d95f068cd29ac6beb9e65
#
_cell.length_a   1.000
_cell.length_b   1.000
_cell.length_c   1.000
_cell.angle_alpha   90.00
_cell.angle_beta   90.00
_cell.angle_gamma   90.00
#
_symmetry.space_group_name_H-M   'P 1'
#
loop_
_entity.id
_entity.type
_entity.pdbx_description
1 polymer ?
#
loop_
_entity_poly.entity_id
_entity_poly.type
_entity_poly.pdbx_seq_one_letter_code
_entity_poly.pdbx_strand_id
1 'polypeptide(L)'
;MPYHFRKIILFISAIILLQFIAVNLQADGKCSKKATWDKISEYMSPAPEYAGNYGNYRSPLVFDNGRPVKTKSDWAKRRKEIKAFWMKTMGEWPPIIKNQDFEILESSERDDFKQYKVRFRWTPKDTVTGYLLVPSRKGKKPAVITVFYEPETAIGLGGKPNRDFAYQLARRGFVTLSIGTTETTEAKTYALYYPSIDSATIQPLSALAYAASNAFEALARHKEVDAKRIGIMGHSYGGKWAMFASCLNEKFACAVWVDPGIVFDETKGGYINYWEPWYLGYYPPPWRNVWSKDGSKNCNGVYHRLKDSGHDLHELHSLMAPRPFFVSGGYSDGPERWIPLNNTVKVNELLGYKNRVGMSNRPLHDPNPESNEIAYSFFEYYL
;
A
#
# COMPACT_ATOMS: atom_id res chain seq x y z
N MET A 1 25.87 -59.16 9.95
CA MET A 1 24.69 -58.36 10.22
C MET A 1 23.80 -58.37 9.00
N PRO A 2 22.51 -58.70 9.11
CA PRO A 2 21.62 -58.83 7.97
C PRO A 2 21.37 -57.49 7.28
N TYR A 3 21.30 -57.49 5.97
CA TYR A 3 21.12 -56.34 5.07
C TYR A 3 19.92 -55.42 5.41
N HIS A 4 18.89 -55.98 6.02
CA HIS A 4 17.71 -55.22 6.51
C HIS A 4 18.02 -54.31 7.69
N PHE A 5 18.94 -54.62 8.57
CA PHE A 5 19.29 -53.82 9.74
C PHE A 5 20.04 -52.54 9.34
N ARG A 6 20.86 -52.58 8.28
CA ARG A 6 21.55 -51.39 7.73
C ARG A 6 20.59 -50.42 7.07
N LYS A 7 19.55 -50.90 6.38
CA LYS A 7 18.54 -50.02 5.76
C LYS A 7 17.68 -49.29 6.80
N ILE A 8 17.33 -49.96 7.90
CA ILE A 8 16.56 -49.34 9.00
C ILE A 8 17.36 -48.23 9.71
N ILE A 9 18.65 -48.47 9.97
CA ILE A 9 19.53 -47.48 10.61
C ILE A 9 19.72 -46.26 9.68
N LEU A 10 19.90 -46.43 8.37
CA LEU A 10 20.00 -45.34 7.40
C LEU A 10 18.70 -44.55 7.30
N PHE A 11 17.53 -45.18 7.39
CA PHE A 11 16.24 -44.52 7.34
C PHE A 11 15.96 -43.69 8.61
N ILE A 12 16.30 -44.23 9.78
CA ILE A 12 16.19 -43.53 11.07
C ILE A 12 17.17 -42.36 11.12
N SER A 13 18.41 -42.52 10.64
CA SER A 13 19.37 -41.40 10.58
C SER A 13 18.93 -40.29 9.63
N ALA A 14 18.31 -40.62 8.50
CA ALA A 14 17.76 -39.63 7.58
C ALA A 14 16.57 -38.84 8.17
N ILE A 15 15.70 -39.52 8.92
CA ILE A 15 14.56 -38.88 9.62
C ILE A 15 15.07 -37.95 10.72
N ILE A 16 16.05 -38.36 11.51
CA ILE A 16 16.64 -37.53 12.58
C ILE A 16 17.35 -36.33 11.98
N LEU A 17 18.07 -36.47 10.85
CA LEU A 17 18.75 -35.40 10.15
C LEU A 17 17.73 -34.39 9.56
N LEU A 18 16.62 -34.86 8.99
CA LEU A 18 15.52 -34.02 8.50
C LEU A 18 14.82 -33.27 9.62
N GLN A 19 14.61 -33.89 10.78
CA GLN A 19 14.05 -33.23 11.95
C GLN A 19 15.02 -32.18 12.51
N PHE A 20 16.33 -32.43 12.57
CA PHE A 20 17.34 -31.48 13.01
C PHE A 20 17.45 -30.29 12.06
N ILE A 21 17.38 -30.50 10.75
CA ILE A 21 17.34 -29.44 9.73
C ILE A 21 16.05 -28.61 9.87
N ALA A 22 14.90 -29.24 10.07
CA ALA A 22 13.62 -28.55 10.25
C ALA A 22 13.58 -27.72 11.54
N VAL A 23 14.15 -28.23 12.64
CA VAL A 23 14.25 -27.51 13.93
C VAL A 23 15.19 -26.31 13.80
N ASN A 24 16.34 -26.44 13.13
CA ASN A 24 17.27 -25.33 12.92
C ASN A 24 16.67 -24.27 12.00
N LEU A 25 16.01 -24.65 10.90
CA LEU A 25 15.30 -23.71 10.02
C LEU A 25 14.16 -22.96 10.74
N GLN A 26 13.49 -23.61 11.68
CA GLN A 26 12.44 -23.00 12.48
C GLN A 26 13.02 -22.08 13.58
N ALA A 27 14.18 -22.40 14.14
CA ALA A 27 14.91 -21.57 15.08
C ALA A 27 15.48 -20.32 14.41
N ASP A 28 16.09 -20.47 13.23
CA ASP A 28 16.62 -19.36 12.43
C ASP A 28 15.51 -18.41 11.96
N GLY A 29 14.35 -18.97 11.55
CA GLY A 29 13.20 -18.16 11.17
C GLY A 29 12.60 -17.36 12.34
N LYS A 30 12.60 -17.93 13.56
CA LYS A 30 12.16 -17.20 14.77
C LYS A 30 13.15 -16.13 15.19
N CYS A 31 14.44 -16.39 15.11
CA CYS A 31 15.50 -15.43 15.39
C CYS A 31 15.44 -14.24 14.41
N SER A 32 15.25 -14.53 13.11
CA SER A 32 15.08 -13.51 12.07
C SER A 32 13.85 -12.63 12.31
N LYS A 33 12.67 -13.21 12.60
CA LYS A 33 11.45 -12.44 12.90
C LYS A 33 11.57 -11.58 14.14
N LYS A 34 12.23 -12.06 15.19
CA LYS A 34 12.48 -11.26 16.38
C LYS A 34 13.37 -10.06 16.07
N ALA A 35 14.48 -10.29 15.40
CA ALA A 35 15.40 -9.21 15.01
C ALA A 35 14.72 -8.16 14.11
N THR A 36 13.84 -8.58 13.21
CA THR A 36 13.06 -7.67 12.37
C THR A 36 12.03 -6.90 13.21
N TRP A 37 11.38 -7.58 14.18
CA TRP A 37 10.45 -6.92 15.11
C TRP A 37 11.14 -5.86 15.97
N ASP A 38 12.32 -6.16 16.47
CA ASP A 38 13.08 -5.23 17.32
C ASP A 38 13.42 -3.91 16.58
N LYS A 39 13.53 -3.94 15.23
CA LYS A 39 13.73 -2.75 14.40
C LYS A 39 12.49 -1.87 14.22
N ILE A 40 11.29 -2.44 14.34
CA ILE A 40 10.04 -1.72 14.02
C ILE A 40 9.14 -1.52 15.23
N SER A 41 9.35 -2.25 16.32
CA SER A 41 8.43 -2.32 17.46
C SER A 41 8.12 -0.97 18.11
N GLU A 42 9.10 -0.09 18.22
CA GLU A 42 8.93 1.25 18.79
C GLU A 42 7.97 2.13 17.97
N TYR A 43 7.88 1.88 16.66
CA TYR A 43 7.02 2.63 15.74
C TYR A 43 5.61 2.05 15.63
N MET A 44 5.30 0.93 16.29
CA MET A 44 4.00 0.22 16.16
C MET A 44 2.98 0.63 17.24
N SER A 45 3.22 1.72 17.93
CA SER A 45 2.31 2.35 18.90
C SER A 45 2.53 3.86 18.92
N PRO A 46 1.48 4.65 19.25
CA PRO A 46 1.63 6.09 19.39
C PRO A 46 2.55 6.43 20.56
N ALA A 47 3.30 7.53 20.43
CA ALA A 47 3.98 8.13 21.56
C ALA A 47 2.96 8.57 22.64
N PRO A 48 3.37 8.60 23.92
CA PRO A 48 2.44 8.86 25.05
C PRO A 48 1.59 10.11 24.91
N GLU A 49 2.12 11.18 24.35
CA GLU A 49 1.44 12.46 24.12
C GLU A 49 0.29 12.38 23.11
N TYR A 50 0.30 11.39 22.23
CA TYR A 50 -0.75 11.16 21.22
C TYR A 50 -1.68 10.00 21.58
N ALA A 51 -1.28 9.13 22.50
CA ALA A 51 -2.00 7.92 22.84
C ALA A 51 -3.43 8.22 23.32
N GLY A 52 -4.43 7.59 22.69
CA GLY A 52 -5.84 7.78 23.06
C GLY A 52 -6.45 9.12 22.67
N ASN A 53 -5.71 10.00 22.00
CA ASN A 53 -6.26 11.22 21.44
C ASN A 53 -6.83 10.92 20.04
N TYR A 54 -8.10 11.17 19.83
CA TYR A 54 -8.82 10.92 18.56
C TYR A 54 -9.12 12.22 17.80
N GLY A 55 -8.78 13.39 18.37
CA GLY A 55 -9.12 14.69 17.78
C GLY A 55 -10.62 14.86 17.55
N ASN A 56 -10.96 15.69 16.58
CA ASN A 56 -12.35 15.94 16.15
C ASN A 56 -12.80 15.04 15.00
N TYR A 57 -12.11 13.92 14.78
CA TYR A 57 -12.44 12.98 13.71
C TYR A 57 -13.69 12.16 14.02
N ARG A 58 -14.53 11.94 13.01
CA ARG A 58 -15.68 11.02 13.13
C ARG A 58 -15.20 9.64 13.52
N SER A 59 -15.77 9.07 14.57
CA SER A 59 -15.37 7.73 14.98
C SER A 59 -15.81 6.67 13.94
N PRO A 60 -14.92 5.84 13.40
CA PRO A 60 -15.31 4.69 12.58
C PRO A 60 -16.11 3.65 13.37
N LEU A 61 -16.12 3.72 14.71
CA LEU A 61 -16.88 2.84 15.59
C LEU A 61 -18.28 3.38 15.94
N VAL A 62 -18.82 4.23 15.07
CA VAL A 62 -20.21 4.70 15.13
C VAL A 62 -20.83 4.53 13.75
N PHE A 63 -22.00 3.87 13.68
CA PHE A 63 -22.79 3.76 12.44
C PHE A 63 -23.31 5.12 11.99
N ASP A 64 -23.72 5.25 10.74
CA ASP A 64 -24.26 6.51 10.21
C ASP A 64 -25.58 6.94 10.92
N ASN A 65 -26.31 6.00 11.52
CA ASN A 65 -27.48 6.29 12.35
C ASN A 65 -27.17 6.63 13.81
N GLY A 66 -25.91 6.83 14.17
CA GLY A 66 -25.45 7.17 15.52
C GLY A 66 -25.28 5.98 16.50
N ARG A 67 -25.68 4.76 16.10
CA ARG A 67 -25.52 3.57 16.96
C ARG A 67 -24.04 3.20 17.12
N PRO A 68 -23.53 2.90 18.34
CA PRO A 68 -22.14 2.49 18.53
C PRO A 68 -21.86 1.08 17.97
N VAL A 69 -20.66 0.91 17.43
CA VAL A 69 -20.09 -0.38 17.00
C VAL A 69 -19.40 -1.01 18.20
N LYS A 70 -19.93 -2.13 18.71
CA LYS A 70 -19.44 -2.77 19.95
C LYS A 70 -18.85 -4.16 19.74
N THR A 71 -19.11 -4.78 18.60
CA THR A 71 -18.70 -6.17 18.32
C THR A 71 -17.98 -6.29 16.98
N LYS A 72 -17.26 -7.40 16.78
CA LYS A 72 -16.67 -7.74 15.45
C LYS A 72 -17.73 -7.82 14.35
N SER A 73 -18.92 -8.31 14.67
CA SER A 73 -20.04 -8.36 13.72
C SER A 73 -20.57 -6.97 13.38
N ASP A 74 -20.64 -6.06 14.36
CA ASP A 74 -20.99 -4.65 14.09
C ASP A 74 -19.93 -4.01 13.19
N TRP A 75 -18.65 -4.23 13.48
CA TRP A 75 -17.56 -3.71 12.64
C TRP A 75 -17.67 -4.20 11.20
N ALA A 76 -17.96 -5.48 10.98
CA ALA A 76 -18.12 -6.02 9.64
C ALA A 76 -19.24 -5.31 8.84
N LYS A 77 -20.33 -4.87 9.51
CA LYS A 77 -21.39 -4.07 8.91
C LYS A 77 -20.95 -2.63 8.68
N ARG A 78 -20.35 -1.99 9.72
CA ARG A 78 -19.87 -0.61 9.63
C ARG A 78 -18.79 -0.44 8.54
N ARG A 79 -17.87 -1.38 8.44
CA ARG A 79 -16.85 -1.41 7.39
C ARG A 79 -17.47 -1.38 5.98
N LYS A 80 -18.59 -2.07 5.78
CA LYS A 80 -19.33 -2.03 4.50
C LYS A 80 -19.96 -0.65 4.27
N GLU A 81 -20.54 -0.01 5.30
CA GLU A 81 -21.08 1.36 5.19
C GLU A 81 -19.99 2.34 4.79
N ILE A 82 -18.85 2.35 5.49
CA ILE A 82 -17.72 3.22 5.18
C ILE A 82 -17.25 2.98 3.72
N LYS A 83 -17.02 1.73 3.34
CA LYS A 83 -16.57 1.41 1.99
C LYS A 83 -17.59 1.84 0.92
N ALA A 84 -18.88 1.57 1.14
CA ALA A 84 -19.94 1.95 0.22
C ALA A 84 -20.06 3.48 0.06
N PHE A 85 -19.94 4.22 1.18
CA PHE A 85 -19.93 5.68 1.15
C PHE A 85 -18.78 6.22 0.27
N TRP A 86 -17.54 5.74 0.52
CA TRP A 86 -16.37 6.20 -0.23
C TRP A 86 -16.44 5.80 -1.70
N MET A 87 -16.84 4.56 -2.02
CA MET A 87 -16.99 4.10 -3.41
C MET A 87 -18.04 4.93 -4.14
N LYS A 88 -19.22 5.14 -3.55
CA LYS A 88 -20.28 5.98 -4.13
C LYS A 88 -19.82 7.42 -4.35
N THR A 89 -19.08 7.98 -3.39
CA THR A 89 -18.61 9.38 -3.44
C THR A 89 -17.54 9.57 -4.52
N MET A 90 -16.63 8.60 -4.67
CA MET A 90 -15.51 8.69 -5.62
C MET A 90 -15.84 8.12 -7.01
N GLY A 91 -16.96 7.45 -7.16
CA GLY A 91 -17.35 6.74 -8.39
C GLY A 91 -17.08 5.23 -8.34
N GLU A 92 -18.05 4.46 -8.82
CA GLU A 92 -17.98 2.98 -8.83
C GLU A 92 -16.92 2.46 -9.81
N TRP A 93 -16.18 1.46 -9.38
CA TRP A 93 -15.18 0.81 -10.22
C TRP A 93 -15.82 -0.07 -11.29
N PRO A 94 -15.25 -0.13 -12.50
CA PRO A 94 -15.54 -1.21 -13.42
C PRO A 94 -15.19 -2.58 -12.81
N PRO A 95 -15.67 -3.69 -13.39
CA PRO A 95 -15.24 -5.01 -12.95
C PRO A 95 -13.71 -5.17 -12.96
N ILE A 96 -13.18 -5.79 -11.93
CA ILE A 96 -11.73 -6.08 -11.84
C ILE A 96 -11.32 -7.03 -12.99
N ILE A 97 -10.23 -6.71 -13.65
CA ILE A 97 -9.66 -7.48 -14.75
C ILE A 97 -8.98 -8.72 -14.18
N LYS A 98 -9.65 -9.85 -14.29
CA LYS A 98 -9.12 -11.15 -13.85
C LYS A 98 -8.47 -11.87 -15.04
N ASN A 99 -7.66 -12.89 -14.72
CA ASN A 99 -7.09 -13.82 -15.69
C ASN A 99 -6.25 -13.16 -16.79
N GLN A 100 -5.46 -12.15 -16.42
CA GLN A 100 -4.44 -11.58 -17.29
C GLN A 100 -3.05 -11.95 -16.78
N ASP A 101 -2.17 -12.25 -17.71
CA ASP A 101 -0.74 -12.45 -17.47
C ASP A 101 0.04 -11.24 -17.99
N PHE A 102 1.29 -11.12 -17.57
CA PHE A 102 2.18 -10.08 -18.10
C PHE A 102 2.65 -10.42 -19.51
N GLU A 103 2.55 -9.47 -20.43
CA GLU A 103 3.31 -9.48 -21.67
C GLU A 103 4.75 -9.06 -21.36
N ILE A 104 5.71 -9.92 -21.65
CA ILE A 104 7.14 -9.62 -21.46
C ILE A 104 7.64 -8.86 -22.70
N LEU A 105 8.07 -7.63 -22.50
CA LEU A 105 8.64 -6.79 -23.56
C LEU A 105 10.15 -6.93 -23.64
N GLU A 106 10.82 -6.94 -22.50
CA GLU A 106 12.27 -7.03 -22.36
C GLU A 106 12.63 -7.88 -21.14
N SER A 107 13.80 -8.50 -21.17
CA SER A 107 14.33 -9.29 -20.07
C SER A 107 15.83 -9.08 -19.93
N SER A 108 16.29 -8.88 -18.69
CA SER A 108 17.71 -8.75 -18.35
C SER A 108 18.00 -9.40 -17.00
N GLU A 109 19.24 -9.82 -16.80
CA GLU A 109 19.76 -10.21 -15.48
C GLU A 109 20.33 -8.96 -14.80
N ARG A 110 20.04 -8.80 -13.51
CA ARG A 110 20.55 -7.70 -12.71
C ARG A 110 20.77 -8.14 -11.28
N ASP A 111 21.98 -8.00 -10.78
CA ASP A 111 22.37 -8.51 -9.45
C ASP A 111 21.95 -9.99 -9.27
N ASP A 112 21.12 -10.27 -8.27
CA ASP A 112 20.62 -11.61 -7.94
C ASP A 112 19.15 -11.83 -8.33
N PHE A 113 18.62 -11.01 -9.26
CA PHE A 113 17.25 -11.12 -9.76
C PHE A 113 17.14 -10.91 -11.27
N LYS A 114 16.08 -11.43 -11.85
CA LYS A 114 15.68 -11.13 -13.23
C LYS A 114 14.79 -9.89 -13.26
N GLN A 115 15.12 -8.97 -14.14
CA GLN A 115 14.31 -7.78 -14.40
C GLN A 115 13.60 -7.97 -15.74
N TYR A 116 12.28 -7.76 -15.72
CA TYR A 116 11.44 -7.80 -16.91
C TYR A 116 10.78 -6.43 -17.08
N LYS A 117 10.77 -5.91 -18.30
CA LYS A 117 9.85 -4.85 -18.69
C LYS A 117 8.57 -5.55 -19.14
N VAL A 118 7.45 -5.17 -18.54
CA VAL A 118 6.17 -5.87 -18.72
C VAL A 118 5.08 -4.90 -19.13
N ARG A 119 4.08 -5.41 -19.86
CA ARG A 119 2.85 -4.69 -20.18
C ARG A 119 1.65 -5.49 -19.71
N PHE A 120 0.61 -4.82 -19.22
CA PHE A 120 -0.67 -5.43 -18.85
C PHE A 120 -1.78 -4.38 -18.85
N ARG A 121 -3.05 -4.81 -18.87
CA ARG A 121 -4.19 -3.90 -18.75
C ARG A 121 -4.39 -3.49 -17.30
N TRP A 122 -4.36 -2.21 -17.02
CA TRP A 122 -4.67 -1.65 -15.72
C TRP A 122 -6.04 -1.00 -15.64
N THR A 123 -6.64 -0.66 -16.81
CA THR A 123 -8.06 -0.35 -16.98
C THR A 123 -8.66 -1.19 -18.11
N PRO A 124 -9.99 -1.23 -18.28
CA PRO A 124 -10.60 -1.90 -19.44
C PRO A 124 -10.17 -1.35 -20.79
N LYS A 125 -9.74 -0.07 -20.85
CA LYS A 125 -9.35 0.63 -22.08
C LYS A 125 -7.84 0.71 -22.29
N ASP A 126 -7.05 0.76 -21.19
CA ASP A 126 -5.66 1.15 -21.24
C ASP A 126 -4.74 0.05 -20.70
N THR A 127 -3.57 -0.02 -21.31
CA THR A 127 -2.44 -0.79 -20.80
C THR A 127 -1.43 0.13 -20.13
N VAL A 128 -0.61 -0.45 -19.26
CA VAL A 128 0.54 0.22 -18.63
C VAL A 128 1.78 -0.63 -18.81
N THR A 129 2.91 0.03 -18.98
CA THR A 129 4.23 -0.58 -18.95
C THR A 129 4.82 -0.41 -17.54
N GLY A 130 5.46 -1.44 -17.04
CA GLY A 130 6.14 -1.44 -15.75
C GLY A 130 7.30 -2.40 -15.70
N TYR A 131 7.87 -2.57 -14.52
CA TYR A 131 9.01 -3.47 -14.31
C TYR A 131 8.70 -4.49 -13.24
N LEU A 132 8.91 -5.77 -13.60
CA LEU A 132 8.79 -6.90 -12.70
C LEU A 132 10.19 -7.42 -12.36
N LEU A 133 10.55 -7.40 -11.07
CA LEU A 133 11.82 -7.93 -10.58
C LEU A 133 11.55 -9.24 -9.82
N VAL A 134 12.22 -10.31 -10.25
CA VAL A 134 12.00 -11.64 -9.70
C VAL A 134 13.32 -12.21 -9.16
N PRO A 135 13.49 -12.27 -7.83
CA PRO A 135 14.69 -12.84 -7.22
C PRO A 135 14.92 -14.30 -7.61
N SER A 136 16.20 -14.67 -7.79
CA SER A 136 16.61 -16.01 -8.29
C SER A 136 16.34 -17.13 -7.29
N ARG A 137 16.03 -16.82 -6.03
CA ARG A 137 15.69 -17.82 -5.00
C ARG A 137 14.48 -18.67 -5.43
N LYS A 138 14.58 -19.99 -5.26
CA LYS A 138 13.50 -20.93 -5.60
C LYS A 138 12.28 -20.79 -4.69
N GLY A 139 11.11 -21.13 -5.22
CA GLY A 139 9.83 -21.17 -4.51
C GLY A 139 9.02 -19.88 -4.60
N LYS A 140 7.78 -19.93 -4.08
CA LYS A 140 6.90 -18.77 -4.03
C LYS A 140 7.40 -17.76 -3.01
N LYS A 141 7.38 -16.50 -3.39
CA LYS A 141 7.91 -15.37 -2.64
C LYS A 141 6.81 -14.39 -2.28
N PRO A 142 6.95 -13.64 -1.18
CA PRO A 142 6.12 -12.44 -0.97
C PRO A 142 6.39 -11.43 -2.08
N ALA A 143 5.44 -10.53 -2.31
CA ALA A 143 5.60 -9.53 -3.34
C ALA A 143 5.17 -8.14 -2.87
N VAL A 144 5.72 -7.09 -3.50
CA VAL A 144 5.33 -5.69 -3.25
C VAL A 144 5.13 -4.96 -4.57
N ILE A 145 3.99 -4.29 -4.71
CA ILE A 145 3.74 -3.35 -5.79
C ILE A 145 4.28 -1.99 -5.34
N THR A 146 5.13 -1.37 -6.15
CA THR A 146 5.62 -0.01 -5.93
C THR A 146 5.01 0.93 -6.95
N VAL A 147 4.48 2.04 -6.49
CA VAL A 147 3.73 3.00 -7.31
C VAL A 147 4.30 4.40 -7.20
N PHE A 148 4.48 5.07 -8.34
CA PHE A 148 4.96 6.45 -8.39
C PHE A 148 4.59 7.12 -9.73
N TYR A 149 5.26 8.23 -10.08
CA TYR A 149 5.09 8.86 -11.40
C TYR A 149 5.78 8.02 -12.49
N GLU A 150 7.08 7.76 -12.32
CA GLU A 150 7.90 6.98 -13.25
C GLU A 150 8.20 5.60 -12.65
N PRO A 151 7.90 4.51 -13.35
CA PRO A 151 8.20 3.15 -12.85
C PRO A 151 9.70 2.88 -12.72
N GLU A 152 10.54 3.60 -13.48
CA GLU A 152 12.00 3.51 -13.44
C GLU A 152 12.57 3.95 -12.08
N THR A 153 11.92 4.88 -11.42
CA THR A 153 12.37 5.40 -10.11
C THR A 153 12.48 4.27 -9.09
N ALA A 154 11.46 3.46 -8.94
CA ALA A 154 11.46 2.41 -7.91
C ALA A 154 12.40 1.23 -8.22
N ILE A 155 12.80 1.05 -9.47
CA ILE A 155 13.82 0.06 -9.84
C ILE A 155 15.26 0.63 -9.83
N GLY A 156 15.44 1.87 -9.38
CA GLY A 156 16.75 2.53 -9.24
C GLY A 156 17.35 3.06 -10.53
N LEU A 157 16.54 3.28 -11.59
CA LEU A 157 16.98 3.86 -12.85
C LEU A 157 16.51 5.31 -13.06
N GLY A 158 15.64 5.83 -12.18
CA GLY A 158 15.07 7.18 -12.31
C GLY A 158 15.90 8.31 -11.72
N GLY A 159 17.09 8.05 -11.18
CA GLY A 159 17.99 9.06 -10.64
C GLY A 159 17.50 9.80 -9.37
N LYS A 160 16.43 9.34 -8.72
CA LYS A 160 15.89 9.93 -7.48
C LYS A 160 16.38 9.14 -6.26
N PRO A 161 17.24 9.73 -5.39
CA PRO A 161 17.81 9.03 -4.25
C PRO A 161 16.75 8.48 -3.30
N ASN A 162 17.03 7.33 -2.70
CA ASN A 162 16.20 6.68 -1.66
C ASN A 162 14.75 6.36 -2.10
N ARG A 163 14.47 6.31 -3.41
CA ARG A 163 13.15 5.93 -3.96
C ARG A 163 13.18 4.64 -4.77
N ASP A 164 14.29 3.95 -4.76
CA ASP A 164 14.55 2.67 -5.41
C ASP A 164 13.93 1.47 -4.66
N PHE A 165 12.71 1.64 -4.18
CA PHE A 165 12.02 0.71 -3.29
C PHE A 165 11.89 -0.70 -3.87
N ALA A 166 11.53 -0.82 -5.15
CA ALA A 166 11.39 -2.12 -5.82
C ALA A 166 12.73 -2.84 -5.92
N TYR A 167 13.79 -2.11 -6.25
CA TYR A 167 15.14 -2.63 -6.32
C TYR A 167 15.60 -3.16 -4.95
N GLN A 168 15.46 -2.37 -3.89
CA GLN A 168 15.88 -2.75 -2.54
C GLN A 168 15.08 -3.94 -1.99
N LEU A 169 13.78 -4.00 -2.26
CA LEU A 169 12.93 -5.11 -1.87
C LEU A 169 13.24 -6.38 -2.68
N ALA A 170 13.58 -6.27 -3.98
CA ALA A 170 13.99 -7.42 -4.78
C ALA A 170 15.27 -8.06 -4.22
N ARG A 171 16.27 -7.26 -3.84
CA ARG A 171 17.49 -7.72 -3.16
C ARG A 171 17.23 -8.39 -1.80
N ARG A 172 16.09 -8.10 -1.17
CA ARG A 172 15.61 -8.73 0.07
C ARG A 172 14.76 -9.97 -0.16
N GLY A 173 14.61 -10.39 -1.42
CA GLY A 173 13.92 -11.62 -1.80
C GLY A 173 12.42 -11.46 -2.09
N PHE A 174 11.90 -10.25 -2.22
CA PHE A 174 10.54 -10.00 -2.67
C PHE A 174 10.45 -9.96 -4.19
N VAL A 175 9.39 -10.53 -4.76
CA VAL A 175 9.02 -10.16 -6.13
C VAL A 175 8.47 -8.73 -6.10
N THR A 176 8.93 -7.86 -6.98
CA THR A 176 8.41 -6.49 -7.02
C THR A 176 7.86 -6.13 -8.39
N LEU A 177 6.76 -5.39 -8.40
CA LEU A 177 6.17 -4.81 -9.61
C LEU A 177 6.16 -3.29 -9.45
N SER A 178 6.94 -2.60 -10.28
CA SER A 178 6.94 -1.14 -10.33
C SER A 178 6.07 -0.64 -11.48
N ILE A 179 5.11 0.25 -11.17
CA ILE A 179 4.22 0.90 -12.14
C ILE A 179 4.16 2.40 -11.91
N GLY A 180 3.88 3.15 -12.96
CA GLY A 180 3.80 4.60 -12.92
C GLY A 180 2.77 5.17 -13.89
N THR A 181 2.57 6.49 -13.85
CA THR A 181 1.56 7.20 -14.64
C THR A 181 2.13 8.02 -15.80
N THR A 182 3.44 8.10 -15.94
CA THR A 182 4.10 8.99 -16.92
C THR A 182 3.69 8.72 -18.36
N GLU A 183 3.56 7.44 -18.74
CA GLU A 183 3.24 7.05 -20.12
C GLU A 183 1.77 7.23 -20.49
N THR A 184 0.87 7.32 -19.51
CA THR A 184 -0.57 7.25 -19.72
C THR A 184 -1.30 8.53 -19.37
N THR A 185 -0.55 9.60 -19.05
CA THR A 185 -1.13 10.87 -18.65
C THR A 185 -1.29 11.79 -19.83
N GLU A 186 -2.43 11.76 -20.51
CA GLU A 186 -2.74 12.61 -21.66
C GLU A 186 -2.55 14.11 -21.38
N ALA A 187 -2.96 14.55 -20.20
CA ALA A 187 -2.91 15.96 -19.79
C ALA A 187 -1.65 16.33 -18.99
N LYS A 188 -0.64 15.45 -18.90
CA LYS A 188 0.57 15.64 -18.07
C LYS A 188 0.27 15.97 -16.58
N THR A 189 -0.84 15.47 -16.08
CA THR A 189 -1.30 15.68 -14.69
C THR A 189 -0.80 14.59 -13.74
N TYR A 190 -0.16 13.55 -14.28
CA TYR A 190 0.31 12.37 -13.55
C TYR A 190 -0.80 11.62 -12.80
N ALA A 191 -2.05 11.77 -13.26
CA ALA A 191 -3.22 11.10 -12.71
C ALA A 191 -3.85 10.17 -13.74
N LEU A 192 -4.74 9.30 -13.31
CA LEU A 192 -5.49 8.41 -14.17
C LEU A 192 -6.95 8.84 -14.22
N TYR A 193 -7.47 9.07 -15.41
CA TYR A 193 -8.86 9.41 -15.66
C TYR A 193 -9.59 8.27 -16.35
N TYR A 194 -10.75 7.90 -15.85
CA TYR A 194 -11.51 6.82 -16.45
C TYR A 194 -13.00 7.24 -16.59
N PRO A 195 -13.62 7.10 -17.76
CA PRO A 195 -13.07 6.55 -19.02
C PRO A 195 -12.13 7.47 -19.81
N SER A 196 -12.14 8.77 -19.57
CA SER A 196 -11.23 9.77 -20.16
C SER A 196 -11.18 11.01 -19.28
N ILE A 197 -10.25 11.93 -19.57
CA ILE A 197 -10.11 13.19 -18.83
C ILE A 197 -11.35 14.10 -18.97
N ASP A 198 -12.02 14.08 -20.14
CA ASP A 198 -13.18 14.93 -20.39
C ASP A 198 -14.49 14.40 -19.77
N SER A 199 -14.51 13.12 -19.39
CA SER A 199 -15.73 12.44 -18.96
C SER A 199 -15.50 11.44 -17.84
N ALA A 200 -14.52 11.70 -16.96
CA ALA A 200 -14.22 10.77 -15.88
C ALA A 200 -15.41 10.58 -14.94
N THR A 201 -15.73 9.32 -14.69
CA THR A 201 -16.82 8.88 -13.79
C THR A 201 -16.30 8.46 -12.42
N ILE A 202 -14.97 8.39 -12.28
CA ILE A 202 -14.25 7.98 -11.08
C ILE A 202 -13.23 9.05 -10.75
N GLN A 203 -13.16 9.45 -9.47
CA GLN A 203 -12.11 10.38 -9.01
C GLN A 203 -10.72 9.78 -9.26
N PRO A 204 -9.73 10.59 -9.66
CA PRO A 204 -8.42 10.07 -10.09
C PRO A 204 -7.71 9.17 -9.08
N LEU A 205 -7.73 9.47 -7.79
CA LEU A 205 -7.14 8.57 -6.78
C LEU A 205 -7.87 7.23 -6.68
N SER A 206 -9.19 7.20 -6.88
CA SER A 206 -9.95 5.97 -6.92
C SER A 206 -9.66 5.17 -8.20
N ALA A 207 -9.46 5.84 -9.34
CA ALA A 207 -9.04 5.20 -10.59
C ALA A 207 -7.64 4.58 -10.46
N LEU A 208 -6.70 5.25 -9.79
CA LEU A 208 -5.39 4.70 -9.48
C LEU A 208 -5.47 3.48 -8.55
N ALA A 209 -6.33 3.52 -7.55
CA ALA A 209 -6.56 2.36 -6.68
C ALA A 209 -7.15 1.17 -7.45
N TYR A 210 -8.04 1.43 -8.41
CA TYR A 210 -8.56 0.44 -9.34
C TYR A 210 -7.44 -0.16 -10.21
N ALA A 211 -6.58 0.69 -10.79
CA ALA A 211 -5.43 0.25 -11.59
C ALA A 211 -4.46 -0.63 -10.79
N ALA A 212 -4.12 -0.23 -9.54
CA ALA A 212 -3.31 -1.05 -8.65
C ALA A 212 -3.99 -2.37 -8.27
N SER A 213 -5.32 -2.40 -8.21
CA SER A 213 -6.08 -3.64 -7.96
C SER A 213 -5.99 -4.60 -9.14
N ASN A 214 -5.96 -4.09 -10.38
CA ASN A 214 -5.73 -4.91 -11.58
C ASN A 214 -4.27 -5.39 -11.67
N ALA A 215 -3.31 -4.54 -11.27
CA ALA A 215 -1.90 -4.93 -11.12
C ALA A 215 -1.72 -6.05 -10.08
N PHE A 216 -2.47 -5.98 -8.97
CA PHE A 216 -2.50 -7.05 -7.98
C PHE A 216 -2.96 -8.39 -8.59
N GLU A 217 -4.05 -8.40 -9.36
CA GLU A 217 -4.57 -9.62 -9.99
C GLU A 217 -3.54 -10.23 -10.96
N ALA A 218 -2.88 -9.40 -11.78
CA ALA A 218 -1.82 -9.88 -12.67
C ALA A 218 -0.62 -10.45 -11.89
N LEU A 219 -0.16 -9.74 -10.85
CA LEU A 219 0.97 -10.17 -10.02
C LEU A 219 0.66 -11.46 -9.24
N ALA A 220 -0.55 -11.59 -8.70
CA ALA A 220 -1.00 -12.76 -7.95
C ALA A 220 -1.02 -14.05 -8.78
N ARG A 221 -1.10 -13.96 -10.12
CA ARG A 221 -1.04 -15.09 -11.04
C ARG A 221 0.38 -15.52 -11.36
N HIS A 222 1.37 -14.69 -11.10
CA HIS A 222 2.76 -15.02 -11.40
C HIS A 222 3.21 -16.25 -10.58
N LYS A 223 3.77 -17.25 -11.26
CA LYS A 223 4.09 -18.58 -10.68
C LYS A 223 4.97 -18.54 -9.43
N GLU A 224 5.82 -17.51 -9.33
CA GLU A 224 6.77 -17.34 -8.22
C GLU A 224 6.24 -16.45 -7.09
N VAL A 225 5.00 -15.96 -7.19
CA VAL A 225 4.38 -15.09 -6.17
C VAL A 225 3.45 -15.88 -5.26
N ASP A 226 3.55 -15.63 -3.96
CA ASP A 226 2.53 -16.02 -3.00
C ASP A 226 1.42 -14.96 -2.98
N ALA A 227 0.30 -15.25 -3.61
CA ALA A 227 -0.83 -14.34 -3.75
C ALA A 227 -1.45 -13.86 -2.41
N LYS A 228 -1.14 -14.54 -1.29
CA LYS A 228 -1.59 -14.14 0.05
C LYS A 228 -0.63 -13.15 0.73
N ARG A 229 0.55 -12.94 0.16
CA ARG A 229 1.61 -12.10 0.71
C ARG A 229 2.02 -11.03 -0.30
N ILE A 230 1.06 -10.19 -0.72
CA ILE A 230 1.29 -9.06 -1.62
C ILE A 230 1.01 -7.77 -0.87
N GLY A 231 2.02 -6.92 -0.75
CA GLY A 231 1.92 -5.56 -0.21
C GLY A 231 1.96 -4.49 -1.28
N ILE A 232 1.82 -3.24 -0.87
CA ILE A 232 1.95 -2.07 -1.74
C ILE A 232 2.69 -0.95 -1.03
N MET A 233 3.49 -0.18 -1.77
CA MET A 233 4.28 0.94 -1.27
C MET A 233 4.38 2.06 -2.30
N GLY A 234 4.46 3.30 -1.81
CA GLY A 234 4.75 4.46 -2.66
C GLY A 234 5.09 5.69 -1.84
N HIS A 235 5.75 6.67 -2.46
CA HIS A 235 6.15 7.93 -1.85
C HIS A 235 5.33 9.09 -2.40
N SER A 236 4.95 10.05 -1.54
CA SER A 236 4.29 11.28 -1.95
C SER A 236 2.99 10.99 -2.72
N TYR A 237 2.89 11.33 -3.98
CA TYR A 237 1.82 10.92 -4.88
C TYR A 237 1.62 9.39 -4.90
N GLY A 238 2.70 8.62 -5.03
CA GLY A 238 2.65 7.17 -4.92
C GLY A 238 2.19 6.69 -3.54
N GLY A 239 2.48 7.44 -2.49
CA GLY A 239 1.96 7.17 -1.14
C GLY A 239 0.44 7.33 -1.06
N LYS A 240 -0.13 8.37 -1.69
CA LYS A 240 -1.58 8.54 -1.85
C LYS A 240 -2.19 7.36 -2.62
N TRP A 241 -1.57 6.99 -3.73
CA TRP A 241 -1.99 5.85 -4.54
C TRP A 241 -1.97 4.54 -3.73
N ALA A 242 -0.86 4.24 -3.04
CA ALA A 242 -0.73 3.05 -2.21
C ALA A 242 -1.77 3.01 -1.08
N MET A 243 -2.05 4.16 -0.45
CA MET A 243 -3.06 4.31 0.60
C MET A 243 -4.46 3.98 0.06
N PHE A 244 -4.91 4.64 -0.99
CA PHE A 244 -6.23 4.38 -1.56
C PHE A 244 -6.37 2.94 -2.08
N ALA A 245 -5.35 2.42 -2.75
CA ALA A 245 -5.35 1.05 -3.25
C ALA A 245 -5.49 0.02 -2.13
N SER A 246 -4.67 0.13 -1.07
CA SER A 246 -4.69 -0.83 0.04
C SER A 246 -5.95 -0.73 0.90
N CYS A 247 -6.49 0.47 1.09
CA CYS A 247 -7.73 0.67 1.85
C CYS A 247 -8.95 0.11 1.10
N LEU A 248 -9.03 0.32 -0.21
CA LEU A 248 -10.19 -0.07 -1.02
C LEU A 248 -10.14 -1.51 -1.52
N ASN A 249 -8.93 -2.07 -1.72
CA ASN A 249 -8.73 -3.48 -2.08
C ASN A 249 -8.21 -4.29 -0.89
N GLU A 250 -9.07 -5.07 -0.29
CA GLU A 250 -8.77 -5.89 0.89
C GLU A 250 -7.85 -7.10 0.63
N LYS A 251 -7.48 -7.36 -0.61
CA LYS A 251 -6.53 -8.43 -0.96
C LYS A 251 -5.07 -8.08 -0.64
N PHE A 252 -4.72 -6.79 -0.59
CA PHE A 252 -3.39 -6.38 -0.13
C PHE A 252 -3.18 -6.83 1.32
N ALA A 253 -2.13 -7.61 1.56
CA ALA A 253 -1.82 -8.15 2.88
C ALA A 253 -1.34 -7.08 3.86
N CYS A 254 -0.58 -6.10 3.38
CA CYS A 254 -0.12 -4.93 4.14
C CYS A 254 0.23 -3.76 3.21
N ALA A 255 0.53 -2.59 3.78
CA ALA A 255 0.92 -1.42 3.01
C ALA A 255 1.93 -0.54 3.75
N VAL A 256 2.77 0.18 2.99
CA VAL A 256 3.59 1.29 3.49
C VAL A 256 3.26 2.54 2.69
N TRP A 257 2.91 3.61 3.39
CA TRP A 257 2.57 4.91 2.81
C TRP A 257 3.66 5.91 3.19
N VAL A 258 4.45 6.35 2.21
CA VAL A 258 5.60 7.22 2.47
C VAL A 258 5.21 8.67 2.23
N ASP A 259 4.94 9.38 3.32
CA ASP A 259 4.60 10.81 3.42
C ASP A 259 3.53 11.31 2.41
N PRO A 260 2.37 10.63 2.32
CA PRO A 260 1.33 11.00 1.37
C PRO A 260 0.49 12.22 1.78
N GLY A 261 0.47 12.61 3.05
CA GLY A 261 -0.57 13.42 3.64
C GLY A 261 -1.80 12.56 3.93
N ILE A 262 -1.86 11.96 5.12
CA ILE A 262 -2.89 10.98 5.49
C ILE A 262 -4.20 11.60 5.98
N VAL A 263 -4.33 12.92 5.98
CA VAL A 263 -5.56 13.66 6.33
C VAL A 263 -5.74 14.86 5.42
N PHE A 264 -6.95 15.41 5.40
CA PHE A 264 -7.25 16.67 4.74
C PHE A 264 -6.72 17.84 5.58
N ASP A 265 -5.51 18.27 5.30
CA ASP A 265 -4.81 19.33 6.02
C ASP A 265 -4.48 20.51 5.10
N GLU A 266 -5.33 21.55 5.13
CA GLU A 266 -5.14 22.75 4.33
C GLU A 266 -4.07 23.68 4.90
N THR A 267 -3.61 23.46 6.14
CA THR A 267 -2.52 24.24 6.73
C THR A 267 -1.18 23.96 6.05
N LYS A 268 -1.04 22.78 5.43
CA LYS A 268 0.13 22.39 4.62
C LYS A 268 0.08 22.98 3.20
N GLY A 269 -0.97 23.76 2.88
CA GLY A 269 -1.13 24.41 1.58
C GLY A 269 -1.21 23.43 0.42
N GLY A 270 -0.57 23.78 -0.69
CA GLY A 270 -0.54 22.93 -1.88
C GLY A 270 0.18 21.60 -1.73
N TYR A 271 0.83 21.36 -0.61
CA TYR A 271 1.60 20.13 -0.39
C TYR A 271 0.73 18.88 -0.15
N ILE A 272 -0.55 19.08 0.26
CA ILE A 272 -1.50 17.97 0.47
C ILE A 272 -2.76 18.22 -0.38
N ASN A 273 -2.62 18.36 -1.65
CA ASN A 273 -3.59 18.89 -2.58
C ASN A 273 -4.65 17.86 -3.02
N TYR A 274 -5.53 17.43 -2.13
CA TYR A 274 -6.62 16.52 -2.48
C TYR A 274 -7.77 17.17 -3.26
N TRP A 275 -7.85 18.48 -3.30
CA TRP A 275 -8.90 19.26 -3.99
C TRP A 275 -8.63 19.50 -5.48
N GLU A 276 -7.46 19.15 -5.98
CA GLU A 276 -7.13 19.32 -7.39
C GLU A 276 -7.85 18.31 -8.26
N PRO A 277 -8.11 18.61 -9.54
CA PRO A 277 -8.73 17.68 -10.47
C PRO A 277 -7.99 16.35 -10.58
N TRP A 278 -6.74 16.31 -10.14
CA TRP A 278 -5.85 15.15 -10.22
C TRP A 278 -6.02 14.13 -9.10
N TYR A 279 -6.76 14.46 -8.05
CA TYR A 279 -6.93 13.59 -6.87
C TYR A 279 -8.40 13.35 -6.53
N LEU A 280 -9.00 14.18 -5.70
CA LEU A 280 -10.41 14.11 -5.30
C LEU A 280 -11.21 15.35 -5.73
N GLY A 281 -10.58 16.23 -6.46
CA GLY A 281 -11.16 17.48 -6.93
C GLY A 281 -11.61 17.45 -8.39
N TYR A 282 -11.66 16.27 -9.04
CA TYR A 282 -12.03 16.21 -10.45
C TYR A 282 -13.48 16.71 -10.67
N TYR A 283 -13.62 17.50 -11.71
CA TYR A 283 -14.88 17.95 -12.31
C TYR A 283 -14.67 18.11 -13.83
N PRO A 284 -15.72 18.02 -14.65
CA PRO A 284 -15.59 18.16 -16.10
C PRO A 284 -15.00 19.51 -16.53
N PRO A 285 -14.34 19.59 -17.70
CA PRO A 285 -13.87 20.87 -18.25
C PRO A 285 -14.99 21.90 -18.39
N PRO A 286 -14.69 23.23 -18.32
CA PRO A 286 -13.35 23.80 -18.10
C PRO A 286 -12.97 23.80 -16.62
N TRP A 287 -11.79 23.30 -16.30
CA TRP A 287 -11.19 23.41 -14.97
C TRP A 287 -9.94 24.29 -14.99
N ARG A 288 -9.37 24.57 -13.83
CA ARG A 288 -8.11 25.29 -13.75
C ARG A 288 -6.97 24.45 -14.35
N ASN A 289 -6.23 25.08 -15.23
CA ASN A 289 -5.02 24.47 -15.80
C ASN A 289 -3.76 24.69 -14.92
N VAL A 290 -3.85 25.58 -13.92
CA VAL A 290 -2.72 25.98 -13.09
C VAL A 290 -3.08 25.80 -11.64
N TRP A 291 -2.23 25.08 -10.93
CA TRP A 291 -2.31 24.96 -9.48
C TRP A 291 -2.13 26.33 -8.82
N SER A 292 -2.94 26.65 -7.81
CA SER A 292 -2.81 27.85 -7.00
C SER A 292 -3.02 27.53 -5.53
N LYS A 293 -2.47 28.39 -4.64
CA LYS A 293 -2.70 28.28 -3.18
C LYS A 293 -4.19 28.37 -2.81
N ASP A 294 -4.98 29.06 -3.63
CA ASP A 294 -6.43 29.20 -3.45
C ASP A 294 -7.23 28.09 -4.14
N GLY A 295 -6.56 27.01 -4.49
CA GLY A 295 -7.15 25.86 -5.20
C GLY A 295 -8.43 25.36 -4.59
N SER A 296 -8.49 25.23 -3.27
CA SER A 296 -9.66 24.77 -2.54
C SER A 296 -10.92 25.61 -2.79
N LYS A 297 -10.79 26.91 -2.95
CA LYS A 297 -11.94 27.83 -3.16
C LYS A 297 -12.60 27.70 -4.53
N ASN A 298 -11.87 27.17 -5.52
CA ASN A 298 -12.32 27.08 -6.91
C ASN A 298 -12.52 25.63 -7.37
N CYS A 299 -12.50 24.68 -6.46
CA CYS A 299 -12.68 23.26 -6.74
C CYS A 299 -14.17 22.89 -6.74
N ASN A 300 -14.61 22.15 -7.76
CA ASN A 300 -15.98 21.66 -7.90
C ASN A 300 -16.10 20.13 -7.67
N GLY A 301 -15.00 19.48 -7.31
CA GLY A 301 -14.95 18.04 -7.08
C GLY A 301 -15.52 17.59 -5.73
N VAL A 302 -15.30 16.33 -5.39
CA VAL A 302 -15.86 15.72 -4.17
C VAL A 302 -15.16 16.14 -2.88
N TYR A 303 -13.96 16.70 -2.97
CA TYR A 303 -13.15 17.09 -1.81
C TYR A 303 -13.92 18.00 -0.84
N HIS A 304 -14.52 19.10 -1.32
CA HIS A 304 -15.27 20.01 -0.46
C HIS A 304 -16.45 19.32 0.22
N ARG A 305 -17.22 18.51 -0.51
CA ARG A 305 -18.34 17.77 0.07
C ARG A 305 -17.92 16.82 1.17
N LEU A 306 -16.78 16.14 1.00
CA LEU A 306 -16.21 15.27 2.04
C LEU A 306 -15.87 16.07 3.29
N LYS A 307 -15.07 17.14 3.12
CA LYS A 307 -14.63 17.98 4.23
C LYS A 307 -15.81 18.65 4.96
N ASP A 308 -16.73 19.26 4.23
CA ASP A 308 -17.88 19.99 4.81
C ASP A 308 -18.84 19.06 5.54
N SER A 309 -18.93 17.80 5.14
CA SER A 309 -19.69 16.75 5.85
C SER A 309 -18.92 16.05 6.97
N GLY A 310 -17.70 16.50 7.28
CA GLY A 310 -16.87 15.97 8.37
C GLY A 310 -16.23 14.61 8.07
N HIS A 311 -16.15 14.23 6.79
CA HIS A 311 -15.42 13.05 6.36
C HIS A 311 -13.94 13.36 6.12
N ASP A 312 -13.06 12.44 6.51
CA ASP A 312 -11.62 12.54 6.27
C ASP A 312 -11.01 11.15 6.06
N LEU A 313 -9.77 11.12 5.60
CA LEU A 313 -9.07 9.91 5.17
C LEU A 313 -8.88 8.85 6.26
N HIS A 314 -8.96 9.23 7.56
CA HIS A 314 -8.91 8.30 8.68
C HIS A 314 -10.01 7.20 8.60
N GLU A 315 -11.13 7.49 7.93
CA GLU A 315 -12.17 6.48 7.68
C GLU A 315 -11.67 5.43 6.67
N LEU A 316 -10.94 5.84 5.62
CA LEU A 316 -10.29 4.91 4.70
C LEU A 316 -9.24 4.06 5.42
N HIS A 317 -8.41 4.68 6.30
CA HIS A 317 -7.41 3.94 7.07
C HIS A 317 -8.05 2.82 7.87
N SER A 318 -9.24 3.04 8.43
CA SER A 318 -9.96 2.05 9.23
C SER A 318 -10.32 0.80 8.41
N LEU A 319 -10.47 0.92 7.07
CA LEU A 319 -10.71 -0.21 6.17
C LEU A 319 -9.51 -1.17 6.07
N MET A 320 -8.33 -0.74 6.50
CA MET A 320 -7.17 -1.63 6.60
C MET A 320 -7.34 -2.69 7.70
N ALA A 321 -8.02 -2.37 8.79
CA ALA A 321 -8.16 -3.31 9.92
C ALA A 321 -8.82 -4.65 9.50
N PRO A 322 -8.23 -5.81 9.86
CA PRO A 322 -7.06 -5.99 10.72
C PRO A 322 -5.70 -6.08 9.99
N ARG A 323 -5.65 -5.74 8.70
CA ARG A 323 -4.41 -5.78 7.91
C ARG A 323 -3.45 -4.69 8.38
N PRO A 324 -2.15 -5.01 8.57
CA PRO A 324 -1.18 -4.02 9.03
C PRO A 324 -0.85 -2.99 7.95
N PHE A 325 -0.57 -1.75 8.39
CA PHE A 325 0.02 -0.72 7.54
C PHE A 325 0.97 0.18 8.32
N PHE A 326 1.84 0.85 7.60
CA PHE A 326 2.86 1.72 8.15
C PHE A 326 2.88 3.06 7.43
N VAL A 327 2.91 4.15 8.18
CA VAL A 327 3.11 5.51 7.67
C VAL A 327 4.57 5.90 7.89
N SER A 328 5.34 5.98 6.81
CA SER A 328 6.69 6.56 6.87
C SER A 328 6.56 8.07 6.70
N GLY A 329 6.20 8.76 7.79
CA GLY A 329 5.88 10.17 7.81
C GLY A 329 7.09 11.07 7.59
N GLY A 330 6.82 12.26 7.09
CA GLY A 330 7.77 13.32 6.82
C GLY A 330 7.10 14.68 7.00
N TYR A 331 7.42 15.62 6.10
CA TYR A 331 6.86 16.98 6.18
C TYR A 331 5.32 17.01 6.11
N SER A 332 4.71 16.15 5.29
CA SER A 332 3.25 16.10 5.16
C SER A 332 2.58 15.41 6.34
N ASP A 333 3.26 14.43 6.92
CA ASP A 333 2.73 13.57 7.98
C ASP A 333 3.66 13.60 9.19
N GLY A 334 3.54 14.64 10.00
CA GLY A 334 4.26 14.79 11.27
C GLY A 334 3.74 13.82 12.35
N PRO A 335 4.38 13.80 13.54
CA PRO A 335 4.02 12.86 14.62
C PRO A 335 2.59 13.04 15.13
N GLU A 336 1.99 14.21 14.98
CA GLU A 336 0.58 14.50 15.31
C GLU A 336 -0.42 13.65 14.51
N ARG A 337 0.00 13.03 13.41
CA ARG A 337 -0.85 12.10 12.62
C ARG A 337 -1.19 10.82 13.35
N TRP A 338 -0.58 10.56 14.51
CA TRP A 338 -1.09 9.52 15.40
C TRP A 338 -2.52 9.77 15.86
N ILE A 339 -2.95 11.05 15.95
CA ILE A 339 -4.33 11.41 16.35
C ILE A 339 -5.38 10.76 15.42
N PRO A 340 -5.39 10.96 14.09
CA PRO A 340 -6.31 10.27 13.20
C PRO A 340 -6.05 8.75 13.14
N LEU A 341 -4.80 8.29 13.25
CA LEU A 341 -4.44 6.86 13.22
C LEU A 341 -4.99 6.10 14.45
N ASN A 342 -5.13 6.74 15.61
CA ASN A 342 -5.72 6.14 16.81
C ASN A 342 -7.14 5.61 16.57
N ASN A 343 -7.89 6.19 15.63
CA ASN A 343 -9.19 5.66 15.24
C ASN A 343 -9.07 4.24 14.66
N THR A 344 -8.05 3.98 13.85
CA THR A 344 -7.78 2.63 13.32
C THR A 344 -7.16 1.71 14.37
N VAL A 345 -6.33 2.22 15.28
CA VAL A 345 -5.84 1.46 16.43
C VAL A 345 -7.02 0.93 17.24
N LYS A 346 -7.99 1.79 17.55
CA LYS A 346 -9.20 1.42 18.31
C LYS A 346 -10.06 0.36 17.59
N VAL A 347 -10.15 0.43 16.27
CA VAL A 347 -10.82 -0.62 15.47
C VAL A 347 -10.08 -1.94 15.60
N ASN A 348 -8.75 -1.94 15.54
CA ASN A 348 -7.95 -3.16 15.73
C ASN A 348 -8.10 -3.75 17.13
N GLU A 349 -8.16 -2.92 18.15
CA GLU A 349 -8.43 -3.35 19.54
C GLU A 349 -9.78 -4.05 19.65
N LEU A 350 -10.84 -3.48 19.07
CA LEU A 350 -12.17 -4.12 19.01
C LEU A 350 -12.10 -5.50 18.34
N LEU A 351 -11.27 -5.65 17.31
CA LEU A 351 -11.07 -6.91 16.60
C LEU A 351 -10.15 -7.90 17.35
N GLY A 352 -9.47 -7.46 18.42
CA GLY A 352 -8.52 -8.26 19.21
C GLY A 352 -7.11 -8.31 18.62
N TYR A 353 -6.75 -7.32 17.81
CA TYR A 353 -5.41 -7.22 17.20
C TYR A 353 -4.62 -6.05 17.79
N LYS A 354 -3.31 -6.26 17.93
CA LYS A 354 -2.33 -5.24 18.31
C LYS A 354 -1.29 -5.08 17.20
N ASN A 355 -0.57 -3.97 17.21
CA ASN A 355 0.56 -3.73 16.33
C ASN A 355 0.18 -3.84 14.83
N ARG A 356 -0.95 -3.23 14.45
CA ARG A 356 -1.44 -3.22 13.06
C ARG A 356 -1.31 -1.85 12.40
N VAL A 357 -1.02 -0.83 13.18
CA VAL A 357 -0.79 0.54 12.71
C VAL A 357 0.57 0.95 13.22
N GLY A 358 1.42 1.39 12.31
CA GLY A 358 2.75 1.90 12.65
C GLY A 358 3.02 3.23 11.98
N MET A 359 3.91 4.03 12.61
CA MET A 359 4.35 5.29 12.05
C MET A 359 5.75 5.65 12.55
N SER A 360 6.64 6.01 11.62
CA SER A 360 7.89 6.71 11.90
C SER A 360 7.82 8.12 11.30
N ASN A 361 8.67 9.01 11.78
CA ASN A 361 8.72 10.39 11.32
C ASN A 361 10.13 10.84 10.99
N ARG A 362 10.25 11.68 9.97
CA ARG A 362 11.45 12.41 9.59
C ARG A 362 11.11 13.87 9.27
N PRO A 363 12.05 14.81 9.35
CA PRO A 363 11.75 16.25 9.12
C PRO A 363 11.35 16.57 7.67
N LEU A 364 11.96 15.87 6.70
CA LEU A 364 11.80 16.17 5.28
C LEU A 364 10.75 15.29 4.60
N HIS A 365 10.21 15.80 3.50
CA HIS A 365 9.30 15.02 2.64
C HIS A 365 10.00 13.82 2.02
N ASP A 366 11.24 13.99 1.58
CA ASP A 366 12.02 12.95 0.93
C ASP A 366 12.38 11.81 1.90
N PRO A 367 12.26 10.54 1.47
CA PRO A 367 12.72 9.41 2.26
C PRO A 367 14.25 9.43 2.41
N ASN A 368 14.72 8.85 3.50
CA ASN A 368 16.15 8.67 3.79
C ASN A 368 16.46 7.18 4.05
N PRO A 369 17.73 6.78 4.11
CA PRO A 369 18.08 5.37 4.32
C PRO A 369 17.46 4.75 5.57
N GLU A 370 17.40 5.50 6.68
CA GLU A 370 16.83 5.03 7.95
C GLU A 370 15.33 4.77 7.84
N SER A 371 14.55 5.73 7.34
CA SER A 371 13.12 5.56 7.15
C SER A 371 12.78 4.44 6.17
N ASN A 372 13.63 4.20 5.18
CA ASN A 372 13.49 3.10 4.24
C ASN A 372 13.78 1.74 4.89
N GLU A 373 14.82 1.65 5.73
CA GLU A 373 15.14 0.41 6.46
C GLU A 373 13.98 -0.02 7.37
N ILE A 374 13.34 0.93 8.06
CA ILE A 374 12.14 0.67 8.87
C ILE A 374 11.01 0.14 7.99
N ALA A 375 10.75 0.78 6.84
CA ALA A 375 9.70 0.39 5.90
C ALA A 375 9.95 -1.00 5.30
N TYR A 376 11.18 -1.35 4.95
CA TYR A 376 11.54 -2.67 4.45
C TYR A 376 11.43 -3.74 5.54
N SER A 377 11.87 -3.44 6.76
CA SER A 377 11.72 -4.33 7.91
C SER A 377 10.24 -4.59 8.25
N PHE A 378 9.37 -3.59 8.03
CA PHE A 378 7.92 -3.80 8.16
C PHE A 378 7.41 -4.87 7.18
N PHE A 379 7.81 -4.83 5.90
CA PHE A 379 7.44 -5.86 4.93
C PHE A 379 8.05 -7.22 5.27
N GLU A 380 9.32 -7.28 5.67
CA GLU A 380 9.99 -8.51 6.11
C GLU A 380 9.28 -9.19 7.29
N TYR A 381 8.67 -8.39 8.18
CA TYR A 381 7.96 -8.92 9.33
C TYR A 381 6.55 -9.42 8.97
N TYR A 382 5.81 -8.70 8.13
CA TYR A 382 4.40 -8.97 7.87
C TYR A 382 4.13 -9.79 6.60
N LEU A 383 5.07 -9.87 5.67
CA LEU A 383 5.00 -10.68 4.46
C LEU A 383 5.97 -11.88 4.52
#